data_57a8610f4fe014e9eb78121692af8fd8
#
_entry.id   57a8610f4fe014e9eb78121692af8fd8
#
_cell.length_a   1.000
_cell.length_b   1.000
_cell.length_c   1.000
_cell.angle_alpha   90.00
_cell.angle_beta   90.00
_cell.angle_gamma   90.00
#
_symmetry.space_group_name_H-M   'P 1'
#
loop_
_entity.id
_entity.type
_entity.pdbx_description
1 polymer ?
#
loop_
_entity_poly.entity_id
_entity_poly.type
_entity_poly.pdbx_seq_one_letter_code
_entity_poly.pdbx_strand_id
1 'polypeptide(L)'
;MLNRRTGGGRLRNAWGPGPQKARQKRTRFLLYYTLIRVSQSTRFSPGVILSQSYDLDATRVLKTMKTIRFHEIGGPEVLRFEDVERPRMAPNRVLVRIHAIGVNFADTMLRRGAYLAQPKLPETPGFEAAGVIVEAGENTDTSLMGQRVVVLGEHCYAEYVTASPSQLILLPDEISFEQGAAFPVQALTAYHMLYTTDQVGPGRTVLVHAAAGGVGLLAVQMAKLGGARVFGTTSTVEKAKAVQDAGADEIILYTESGFAERVGQLTQQRGVDLVLDSVGQATFRESLASLAPFGHLISFGRASGKPDPIDPGSLYARSLKVSAFWLFTVTRTPEIAQRGVRQVLEWIKSGKINLRIGLKLPLEQAAEAHRRMEARQTTGKVLLTVE
;
A
#
# COMPACT_ATOMS: atom_id res chain seq x y z
N MET A 1 -24.20 -22.05 58.80
CA MET A 1 -25.60 -21.64 58.91
C MET A 1 -25.98 -20.93 57.62
N LEU A 2 -26.67 -21.61 56.73
CA LEU A 2 -28.09 -21.41 56.37
C LEU A 2 -28.35 -20.00 55.77
N ASN A 3 -28.91 -19.77 54.58
CA ASN A 3 -29.83 -20.57 53.79
C ASN A 3 -30.00 -20.02 52.37
N ARG A 4 -30.33 -20.88 51.45
CA ARG A 4 -30.82 -20.78 50.06
C ARG A 4 -32.03 -19.84 49.87
N ARG A 5 -32.19 -19.33 48.63
CA ARG A 5 -33.40 -19.40 47.75
C ARG A 5 -33.10 -18.64 46.44
N THR A 6 -32.95 -19.27 45.32
CA THR A 6 -33.89 -19.76 44.26
C THR A 6 -34.91 -18.72 43.80
N GLY A 7 -34.84 -18.36 42.52
CA GLY A 7 -35.87 -17.62 41.79
C GLY A 7 -35.56 -17.65 40.29
N GLY A 8 -36.03 -18.72 39.63
CA GLY A 8 -35.98 -18.81 38.18
C GLY A 8 -37.12 -18.07 37.53
N GLY A 9 -36.85 -17.38 36.46
CA GLY A 9 -37.82 -16.74 35.59
C GLY A 9 -37.56 -17.11 34.14
N ARG A 10 -38.23 -18.14 33.64
CA ARG A 10 -38.37 -18.44 32.21
C ARG A 10 -39.24 -17.38 31.56
N LEU A 11 -38.81 -16.76 30.49
CA LEU A 11 -39.72 -16.10 29.56
C LEU A 11 -39.64 -16.84 28.21
N ARG A 12 -40.83 -17.14 27.77
CA ARG A 12 -41.19 -18.00 26.65
C ARG A 12 -41.02 -17.31 25.31
N ASN A 13 -40.73 -18.15 24.33
CA ASN A 13 -40.78 -17.90 22.90
C ASN A 13 -42.17 -17.35 22.47
N ALA A 14 -42.16 -16.39 21.56
CA ALA A 14 -43.33 -16.07 20.73
C ALA A 14 -42.89 -16.23 19.26
N TRP A 15 -43.45 -17.27 18.64
CA TRP A 15 -43.40 -17.56 17.22
C TRP A 15 -44.62 -16.95 16.52
N GLY A 16 -44.41 -16.48 15.30
CA GLY A 16 -45.32 -16.56 14.19
C GLY A 16 -45.65 -15.23 13.50
N PRO A 17 -46.16 -15.22 12.27
CA PRO A 17 -46.12 -16.25 11.26
C PRO A 17 -45.49 -15.84 9.92
N GLY A 18 -45.27 -16.79 9.11
CA GLY A 18 -44.66 -16.99 7.84
C GLY A 18 -45.23 -16.25 6.59
N PRO A 19 -44.91 -16.71 5.37
CA PRO A 19 -44.48 -15.87 4.25
C PRO A 19 -45.61 -15.48 3.30
N GLN A 20 -45.59 -14.22 2.84
CA GLN A 20 -46.42 -13.84 1.68
C GLN A 20 -45.59 -13.87 0.39
N LYS A 21 -46.09 -14.69 -0.53
CA LYS A 21 -45.67 -14.79 -1.93
C LYS A 21 -45.83 -13.44 -2.64
N ALA A 22 -44.77 -12.91 -3.16
CA ALA A 22 -44.81 -11.83 -4.17
C ALA A 22 -44.40 -12.41 -5.53
N ARG A 23 -45.31 -12.24 -6.47
CA ARG A 23 -45.31 -12.74 -7.85
C ARG A 23 -44.08 -12.28 -8.65
N GLN A 24 -43.50 -13.26 -9.36
CA GLN A 24 -42.59 -13.01 -10.49
C GLN A 24 -43.30 -12.19 -11.57
N LYS A 25 -42.78 -11.03 -11.88
CA LYS A 25 -42.97 -10.36 -13.17
C LYS A 25 -41.68 -10.53 -13.98
N ARG A 26 -41.72 -11.43 -14.94
CA ARG A 26 -40.73 -11.53 -16.01
C ARG A 26 -40.83 -10.27 -16.87
N THR A 27 -39.82 -9.42 -16.86
CA THR A 27 -39.65 -8.40 -17.88
C THR A 27 -38.45 -8.79 -18.72
N ARG A 28 -38.75 -9.18 -19.98
CA ARG A 28 -37.75 -9.37 -21.04
C ARG A 28 -37.13 -8.02 -21.33
N PHE A 29 -35.82 -7.87 -21.14
CA PHE A 29 -35.07 -6.77 -21.74
C PHE A 29 -34.41 -7.27 -23.02
N LEU A 30 -34.79 -6.62 -24.13
CA LEU A 30 -34.20 -6.79 -25.45
C LEU A 30 -32.75 -6.24 -25.44
N LEU A 31 -31.82 -7.05 -25.95
CA LEU A 31 -30.51 -6.59 -26.37
C LEU A 31 -30.66 -5.64 -27.57
N TYR A 32 -30.27 -4.40 -27.46
CA TYR A 32 -30.03 -3.48 -28.58
C TYR A 32 -28.60 -3.66 -29.11
N TYR A 33 -28.50 -4.41 -30.22
CA TYR A 33 -27.31 -4.34 -31.08
C TYR A 33 -27.45 -3.11 -31.98
N THR A 34 -26.54 -2.16 -31.83
CA THR A 34 -26.42 -1.05 -32.79
C THR A 34 -25.69 -1.56 -34.03
N LEU A 35 -26.47 -1.93 -35.05
CA LEU A 35 -25.97 -2.18 -36.40
C LEU A 35 -25.68 -0.84 -37.07
N ILE A 36 -24.41 -0.58 -37.36
CA ILE A 36 -23.99 0.49 -38.26
C ILE A 36 -24.45 0.08 -39.68
N ARG A 37 -25.45 0.78 -40.22
CA ARG A 37 -25.83 0.65 -41.63
C ARG A 37 -24.72 1.31 -42.48
N VAL A 38 -23.97 0.52 -43.22
CA VAL A 38 -23.23 0.98 -44.40
C VAL A 38 -24.21 0.86 -45.60
N SER A 39 -24.45 1.98 -46.27
CA SER A 39 -25.35 2.06 -47.42
C SER A 39 -24.82 1.19 -48.58
N GLN A 40 -25.70 0.37 -49.14
CA GLN A 40 -25.45 -0.40 -50.34
C GLN A 40 -25.53 0.51 -51.57
N SER A 41 -24.44 0.55 -52.33
CA SER A 41 -24.53 0.67 -53.80
C SER A 41 -23.22 0.21 -54.41
N THR A 42 -23.07 -1.08 -54.67
CA THR A 42 -22.25 -1.60 -55.80
C THR A 42 -22.62 -3.07 -56.01
N ARG A 43 -23.02 -3.40 -57.23
CA ARG A 43 -23.28 -4.76 -57.71
C ARG A 43 -21.96 -5.53 -57.79
N PHE A 44 -21.89 -6.67 -57.10
CA PHE A 44 -20.79 -7.61 -57.26
C PHE A 44 -21.22 -8.83 -58.02
N SER A 45 -20.40 -9.21 -59.03
CA SER A 45 -20.51 -10.46 -59.78
C SER A 45 -20.13 -11.66 -58.89
N PRO A 46 -20.71 -12.86 -59.09
CA PRO A 46 -20.39 -14.03 -58.29
C PRO A 46 -19.07 -14.65 -58.77
N GLY A 47 -18.08 -14.75 -57.95
CA GLY A 47 -16.90 -15.55 -58.28
C GLY A 47 -15.56 -15.21 -57.61
N VAL A 48 -15.55 -14.52 -56.46
CA VAL A 48 -14.26 -14.37 -55.71
C VAL A 48 -14.48 -14.85 -54.28
N ILE A 49 -13.98 -16.04 -53.96
CA ILE A 49 -13.82 -16.51 -52.62
C ILE A 49 -12.62 -15.78 -52.04
N LEU A 50 -12.84 -14.66 -51.37
CA LEU A 50 -11.83 -14.04 -50.52
C LEU A 50 -11.76 -14.88 -49.23
N SER A 51 -10.75 -15.75 -49.14
CA SER A 51 -10.32 -16.25 -47.84
C SER A 51 -9.76 -15.07 -47.04
N GLN A 52 -10.61 -14.40 -46.27
CA GLN A 52 -10.12 -13.51 -45.24
C GLN A 52 -9.43 -14.37 -44.18
N SER A 53 -8.09 -14.39 -44.26
CA SER A 53 -7.28 -14.73 -43.11
C SER A 53 -7.59 -13.68 -42.04
N TYR A 54 -8.51 -13.98 -41.13
CA TYR A 54 -8.68 -13.17 -39.92
C TYR A 54 -7.35 -13.22 -39.19
N ASP A 55 -6.83 -12.03 -38.95
CA ASP A 55 -5.55 -11.82 -38.32
C ASP A 55 -5.59 -12.41 -36.90
N LEU A 56 -5.10 -13.65 -36.77
CA LEU A 56 -4.99 -14.36 -35.48
C LEU A 56 -4.10 -13.61 -34.50
N ASP A 57 -3.23 -12.71 -34.98
CA ASP A 57 -2.38 -11.86 -34.16
C ASP A 57 -3.16 -10.75 -33.43
N ALA A 58 -4.16 -10.13 -34.09
CA ALA A 58 -4.94 -9.07 -33.43
C ALA A 58 -5.77 -9.61 -32.24
N THR A 59 -6.31 -10.83 -32.36
CA THR A 59 -7.04 -11.49 -31.26
C THR A 59 -6.09 -12.01 -30.17
N ARG A 60 -4.85 -12.28 -30.50
CA ARG A 60 -3.82 -12.68 -29.54
C ARG A 60 -3.31 -11.50 -28.71
N VAL A 61 -3.12 -10.33 -29.32
CA VAL A 61 -2.73 -9.08 -28.64
C VAL A 61 -3.76 -8.64 -27.60
N LEU A 62 -5.07 -8.90 -27.83
CA LEU A 62 -6.14 -8.60 -26.86
C LEU A 62 -6.17 -9.55 -25.65
N LYS A 63 -5.42 -10.66 -25.67
CA LYS A 63 -5.40 -11.68 -24.59
C LYS A 63 -4.15 -11.62 -23.71
N THR A 64 -3.13 -10.88 -24.12
CA THR A 64 -1.88 -10.75 -23.38
C THR A 64 -1.76 -9.41 -22.69
N MET A 65 -0.88 -9.33 -21.71
CA MET A 65 -0.51 -8.10 -21.01
C MET A 65 0.99 -8.09 -20.68
N LYS A 66 1.56 -6.92 -20.52
CA LYS A 66 2.90 -6.74 -20.00
C LYS A 66 2.91 -6.82 -18.49
N THR A 67 3.92 -7.47 -17.93
CA THR A 67 4.14 -7.61 -16.51
C THR A 67 5.62 -7.74 -16.18
N ILE A 68 5.99 -7.39 -14.97
CA ILE A 68 7.30 -7.73 -14.41
C ILE A 68 7.17 -9.03 -13.62
N ARG A 69 8.05 -10.00 -13.91
CA ARG A 69 8.12 -11.26 -13.17
C ARG A 69 9.55 -11.58 -12.79
N PHE A 70 9.71 -12.40 -11.77
CA PHE A 70 10.97 -13.04 -11.46
C PHE A 70 10.76 -14.54 -11.25
N HIS A 71 11.70 -15.35 -11.75
CA HIS A 71 11.64 -16.82 -11.78
C HIS A 71 12.56 -17.44 -10.74
N GLU A 72 13.39 -16.63 -10.12
CA GLU A 72 14.33 -17.00 -9.05
C GLU A 72 14.51 -15.82 -8.09
N ILE A 73 14.88 -16.11 -6.86
CA ILE A 73 15.23 -15.11 -5.87
C ILE A 73 16.61 -14.52 -6.20
N GLY A 74 16.74 -13.19 -6.16
CA GLY A 74 18.02 -12.59 -6.51
C GLY A 74 18.07 -11.07 -6.39
N GLY A 75 19.05 -10.46 -7.05
CA GLY A 75 19.21 -9.03 -7.21
C GLY A 75 18.22 -8.44 -8.22
N PRO A 76 18.25 -7.10 -8.49
CA PRO A 76 17.33 -6.45 -9.43
C PRO A 76 17.32 -7.07 -10.84
N GLU A 77 18.41 -7.71 -11.26
CA GLU A 77 18.60 -8.36 -12.55
C GLU A 77 17.64 -9.55 -12.81
N VAL A 78 17.05 -10.13 -11.78
CA VAL A 78 16.10 -11.25 -11.94
C VAL A 78 14.71 -10.77 -12.38
N LEU A 79 14.44 -9.46 -12.33
CA LEU A 79 13.17 -8.89 -12.80
C LEU A 79 13.14 -8.86 -14.32
N ARG A 80 12.14 -9.53 -14.91
CA ARG A 80 11.95 -9.65 -16.35
C ARG A 80 10.66 -8.99 -16.77
N PHE A 81 10.70 -8.22 -17.85
CA PHE A 81 9.52 -7.64 -18.50
C PHE A 81 9.02 -8.65 -19.53
N GLU A 82 7.83 -9.20 -19.31
CA GLU A 82 7.31 -10.35 -20.05
C GLU A 82 5.90 -10.08 -20.57
N ASP A 83 5.57 -10.75 -21.70
CA ASP A 83 4.19 -10.91 -22.15
C ASP A 83 3.57 -12.15 -21.50
N VAL A 84 2.47 -11.98 -20.81
CA VAL A 84 1.70 -13.09 -20.21
C VAL A 84 0.24 -13.01 -20.62
N GLU A 85 -0.50 -14.12 -20.49
CA GLU A 85 -1.94 -14.07 -20.65
C GLU A 85 -2.57 -13.14 -19.57
N ARG A 86 -3.57 -12.35 -19.98
CA ARG A 86 -4.36 -11.58 -19.01
C ARG A 86 -4.96 -12.50 -17.98
N PRO A 87 -5.08 -12.07 -16.71
CA PRO A 87 -5.73 -12.87 -15.69
C PRO A 87 -7.16 -13.20 -16.10
N ARG A 88 -7.54 -14.47 -15.98
CA ARG A 88 -8.93 -14.87 -16.18
C ARG A 88 -9.81 -14.28 -15.08
N MET A 89 -10.94 -13.73 -15.46
CA MET A 89 -11.88 -13.19 -14.49
C MET A 89 -12.43 -14.31 -13.60
N ALA A 90 -12.35 -14.12 -12.30
CA ALA A 90 -12.96 -15.00 -11.31
C ALA A 90 -14.19 -14.35 -10.67
N PRO A 91 -15.15 -15.11 -10.15
CA PRO A 91 -16.27 -14.58 -9.38
C PRO A 91 -15.79 -13.72 -8.21
N ASN A 92 -16.56 -12.71 -7.84
CA ASN A 92 -16.25 -11.76 -6.75
C ASN A 92 -14.95 -10.97 -6.93
N ARG A 93 -14.48 -10.77 -8.15
CA ARG A 93 -13.29 -9.97 -8.46
C ARG A 93 -13.58 -8.96 -9.57
N VAL A 94 -12.76 -7.94 -9.65
CA VAL A 94 -12.72 -6.99 -10.76
C VAL A 94 -11.36 -7.04 -11.44
N LEU A 95 -11.32 -6.68 -12.72
CA LEU A 95 -10.08 -6.43 -13.47
C LEU A 95 -9.84 -4.92 -13.54
N VAL A 96 -8.69 -4.50 -13.08
CA VAL A 96 -8.27 -3.11 -13.08
C VAL A 96 -7.18 -2.93 -14.14
N ARG A 97 -7.40 -2.02 -15.09
CA ARG A 97 -6.35 -1.52 -16.00
C ARG A 97 -5.52 -0.50 -15.24
N ILE A 98 -4.23 -0.78 -15.12
CA ILE A 98 -3.31 0.02 -14.30
C ILE A 98 -2.75 1.19 -15.11
N HIS A 99 -2.57 2.32 -14.46
CA HIS A 99 -1.94 3.53 -14.99
C HIS A 99 -0.66 3.91 -14.24
N ALA A 100 -0.61 3.62 -12.94
CA ALA A 100 0.55 3.89 -12.11
C ALA A 100 0.69 2.83 -11.02
N ILE A 101 1.93 2.50 -10.69
CA ILE A 101 2.28 1.47 -9.70
C ILE A 101 3.21 2.09 -8.66
N GLY A 102 2.92 1.85 -7.39
CA GLY A 102 3.77 2.28 -6.28
C GLY A 102 4.86 1.26 -5.97
N VAL A 103 6.12 1.67 -6.05
CA VAL A 103 7.26 0.83 -5.65
C VAL A 103 7.55 1.02 -4.17
N ASN A 104 7.73 -0.10 -3.45
CA ASN A 104 8.02 -0.13 -2.03
C ASN A 104 9.29 -0.95 -1.72
N PHE A 105 9.99 -0.65 -0.64
CA PHE A 105 11.15 -1.44 -0.22
C PHE A 105 10.78 -2.91 0.05
N ALA A 106 9.53 -3.16 0.44
CA ALA A 106 8.95 -4.49 0.59
C ALA A 106 9.01 -5.33 -0.69
N ASP A 107 8.85 -4.70 -1.87
CA ASP A 107 8.96 -5.38 -3.17
C ASP A 107 10.36 -5.91 -3.40
N THR A 108 11.39 -5.13 -3.02
CA THR A 108 12.80 -5.56 -3.10
C THR A 108 13.08 -6.72 -2.14
N MET A 109 12.45 -6.71 -0.97
CA MET A 109 12.57 -7.78 0.01
C MET A 109 11.87 -9.07 -0.47
N LEU A 110 10.70 -8.95 -1.09
CA LEU A 110 9.97 -10.09 -1.68
C LEU A 110 10.83 -10.76 -2.75
N ARG A 111 11.36 -9.97 -3.70
CA ARG A 111 12.25 -10.46 -4.76
C ARG A 111 13.49 -11.18 -4.22
N ARG A 112 14.06 -10.71 -3.08
CA ARG A 112 15.24 -11.34 -2.43
C ARG A 112 14.88 -12.51 -1.52
N GLY A 113 13.61 -12.90 -1.41
CA GLY A 113 13.16 -13.94 -0.46
C GLY A 113 13.33 -13.53 1.01
N ALA A 114 13.46 -12.24 1.29
CA ALA A 114 13.66 -11.69 2.62
C ALA A 114 12.39 -11.08 3.24
N TYR A 115 11.26 -11.13 2.52
CA TYR A 115 9.98 -10.65 3.03
C TYR A 115 9.32 -11.67 3.98
N LEU A 116 8.21 -11.28 4.63
CA LEU A 116 7.48 -12.16 5.56
C LEU A 116 6.92 -13.40 4.88
N ALA A 117 6.39 -13.24 3.66
CA ALA A 117 5.93 -14.35 2.83
C ALA A 117 7.01 -14.72 1.80
N GLN A 118 7.20 -16.01 1.57
CA GLN A 118 8.07 -16.48 0.50
C GLN A 118 7.36 -16.35 -0.85
N PRO A 119 8.03 -15.86 -1.91
CA PRO A 119 7.43 -15.76 -3.23
C PRO A 119 7.13 -17.15 -3.80
N LYS A 120 6.04 -17.26 -4.56
CA LYS A 120 5.68 -18.45 -5.33
C LYS A 120 6.13 -18.23 -6.78
N LEU A 121 7.28 -18.74 -7.10
CA LEU A 121 7.90 -18.56 -8.41
C LEU A 121 7.15 -19.29 -9.55
N PRO A 122 7.00 -18.65 -10.73
CA PRO A 122 7.36 -17.28 -11.04
C PRO A 122 6.40 -16.27 -10.38
N GLU A 123 6.96 -15.19 -9.81
CA GLU A 123 6.20 -14.22 -9.02
C GLU A 123 6.20 -12.84 -9.69
N THR A 124 5.07 -12.12 -9.62
CA THR A 124 4.94 -10.70 -9.98
C THR A 124 4.96 -9.85 -8.72
N PRO A 125 5.93 -8.92 -8.55
CA PRO A 125 5.97 -8.08 -7.37
C PRO A 125 4.88 -6.98 -7.39
N GLY A 126 4.85 -6.17 -6.32
CA GLY A 126 4.01 -4.98 -6.21
C GLY A 126 2.84 -5.14 -5.26
N PHE A 127 2.71 -4.16 -4.35
CA PHE A 127 1.67 -4.16 -3.30
C PHE A 127 0.62 -3.07 -3.48
N GLU A 128 0.78 -2.19 -4.46
CA GLU A 128 -0.18 -1.11 -4.74
C GLU A 128 -0.09 -0.63 -6.18
N ALA A 129 -1.24 -0.28 -6.75
CA ALA A 129 -1.35 0.34 -8.07
C ALA A 129 -2.64 1.16 -8.16
N ALA A 130 -2.69 2.10 -9.11
CA ALA A 130 -3.89 2.89 -9.39
C ALA A 130 -4.31 2.73 -10.85
N GLY A 131 -5.61 2.67 -11.09
CA GLY A 131 -6.15 2.46 -12.43
C GLY A 131 -7.67 2.56 -12.48
N VAL A 132 -8.25 1.97 -13.54
CA VAL A 132 -9.69 1.97 -13.82
C VAL A 132 -10.21 0.54 -13.88
N ILE A 133 -11.35 0.26 -13.28
CA ILE A 133 -12.03 -1.03 -13.37
C ILE A 133 -12.59 -1.18 -14.78
N VAL A 134 -12.14 -2.23 -15.50
CA VAL A 134 -12.52 -2.50 -16.90
C VAL A 134 -13.36 -3.77 -17.08
N GLU A 135 -13.42 -4.62 -16.07
CA GLU A 135 -14.24 -5.84 -16.09
C GLU A 135 -14.65 -6.21 -14.66
N ALA A 136 -15.87 -6.72 -14.50
CA ALA A 136 -16.41 -7.22 -13.23
C ALA A 136 -16.81 -8.68 -13.39
N GLY A 137 -16.32 -9.54 -12.49
CA GLY A 137 -16.68 -10.97 -12.45
C GLY A 137 -18.09 -11.19 -11.91
N GLU A 138 -18.55 -12.44 -12.01
CA GLU A 138 -19.83 -12.84 -11.43
C GLU A 138 -19.90 -12.46 -9.93
N ASN A 139 -21.10 -12.10 -9.48
CA ASN A 139 -21.39 -11.67 -8.10
C ASN A 139 -20.65 -10.41 -7.66
N THR A 140 -20.11 -9.62 -8.59
CA THR A 140 -19.49 -8.31 -8.29
C THR A 140 -20.48 -7.21 -8.64
N ASP A 141 -20.49 -6.13 -7.86
CA ASP A 141 -21.31 -4.95 -8.14
C ASP A 141 -20.85 -4.30 -9.46
N THR A 142 -21.73 -4.31 -10.46
CA THR A 142 -21.43 -3.74 -11.78
C THR A 142 -21.34 -2.21 -11.79
N SER A 143 -21.81 -1.53 -10.74
CA SER A 143 -21.65 -0.08 -10.59
C SER A 143 -20.18 0.34 -10.39
N LEU A 144 -19.31 -0.62 -10.08
CA LEU A 144 -17.86 -0.41 -9.99
C LEU A 144 -17.20 -0.23 -11.37
N MET A 145 -17.87 -0.61 -12.47
CA MET A 145 -17.31 -0.48 -13.82
C MET A 145 -16.99 0.98 -14.16
N GLY A 146 -15.80 1.20 -14.69
CA GLY A 146 -15.32 2.54 -15.04
C GLY A 146 -14.84 3.39 -13.85
N GLN A 147 -14.99 2.90 -12.61
CA GLN A 147 -14.51 3.62 -11.44
C GLN A 147 -12.99 3.68 -11.41
N ARG A 148 -12.49 4.85 -11.00
CA ARG A 148 -11.08 5.08 -10.69
C ARG A 148 -10.78 4.50 -9.30
N VAL A 149 -9.77 3.65 -9.22
CA VAL A 149 -9.45 2.92 -7.99
C VAL A 149 -7.96 2.83 -7.73
N VAL A 150 -7.64 2.62 -6.49
CA VAL A 150 -6.35 2.10 -6.06
C VAL A 150 -6.55 0.65 -5.63
N VAL A 151 -5.69 -0.23 -6.08
CA VAL A 151 -5.55 -1.60 -5.60
C VAL A 151 -4.51 -1.60 -4.49
N LEU A 152 -4.88 -2.05 -3.30
CA LEU A 152 -3.97 -2.38 -2.21
C LEU A 152 -3.92 -3.90 -2.08
N GLY A 153 -2.98 -4.53 -2.78
CA GLY A 153 -2.90 -5.98 -2.93
C GLY A 153 -1.60 -6.41 -3.59
N GLU A 154 -1.51 -7.66 -3.98
CA GLU A 154 -0.32 -8.29 -4.56
C GLU A 154 -0.34 -8.23 -6.09
N HIS A 155 0.81 -8.53 -6.72
CA HIS A 155 1.00 -8.68 -8.17
C HIS A 155 0.74 -7.41 -8.98
N CYS A 156 1.05 -6.23 -8.42
CA CYS A 156 0.70 -4.96 -9.03
C CYS A 156 1.64 -4.48 -10.15
N TYR A 157 2.80 -5.13 -10.38
CA TYR A 157 3.72 -4.72 -11.47
C TYR A 157 3.26 -5.29 -12.83
N ALA A 158 2.07 -4.89 -13.25
CA ALA A 158 1.40 -5.38 -14.45
C ALA A 158 0.47 -4.34 -15.06
N GLU A 159 0.14 -4.47 -16.35
CA GLU A 159 -0.88 -3.64 -17.02
C GLU A 159 -2.30 -3.87 -16.50
N TYR A 160 -2.58 -5.10 -16.05
CA TYR A 160 -3.89 -5.47 -15.51
C TYR A 160 -3.73 -6.28 -14.22
N VAL A 161 -4.55 -5.99 -13.24
CA VAL A 161 -4.55 -6.69 -11.96
C VAL A 161 -5.98 -7.08 -11.59
N THR A 162 -6.18 -8.32 -11.14
CA THR A 162 -7.45 -8.72 -10.53
C THR A 162 -7.45 -8.42 -9.04
N ALA A 163 -8.50 -7.80 -8.54
CA ALA A 163 -8.66 -7.48 -7.13
C ALA A 163 -10.05 -7.86 -6.60
N SER A 164 -10.16 -8.21 -5.33
CA SER A 164 -11.45 -8.25 -4.65
C SER A 164 -11.91 -6.83 -4.30
N PRO A 165 -13.22 -6.56 -4.19
CA PRO A 165 -13.71 -5.25 -3.78
C PRO A 165 -13.13 -4.73 -2.45
N SER A 166 -12.77 -5.62 -1.53
CA SER A 166 -12.13 -5.27 -0.25
C SER A 166 -10.69 -4.75 -0.37
N GLN A 167 -10.04 -4.98 -1.50
CA GLN A 167 -8.71 -4.49 -1.82
C GLN A 167 -8.73 -3.14 -2.55
N LEU A 168 -9.93 -2.60 -2.83
CA LEU A 168 -10.08 -1.37 -3.59
C LEU A 168 -10.28 -0.16 -2.67
N ILE A 169 -9.65 0.93 -3.05
CA ILE A 169 -9.92 2.26 -2.52
C ILE A 169 -10.43 3.10 -3.70
N LEU A 170 -11.66 3.61 -3.63
CA LEU A 170 -12.18 4.53 -4.64
C LEU A 170 -11.32 5.78 -4.68
N LEU A 171 -10.85 6.15 -5.87
CA LEU A 171 -9.96 7.28 -6.07
C LEU A 171 -10.78 8.50 -6.55
N PRO A 172 -10.86 9.57 -5.75
CA PRO A 172 -11.53 10.80 -6.14
C PRO A 172 -10.94 11.40 -7.42
N ASP A 173 -11.76 12.11 -8.21
CA ASP A 173 -11.35 12.67 -9.50
C ASP A 173 -10.23 13.71 -9.38
N GLU A 174 -10.17 14.41 -8.24
CA GLU A 174 -9.15 15.42 -7.96
C GLU A 174 -7.76 14.82 -7.69
N ILE A 175 -7.68 13.51 -7.41
CA ILE A 175 -6.41 12.80 -7.14
C ILE A 175 -5.98 12.06 -8.40
N SER A 176 -4.78 12.35 -8.92
CA SER A 176 -4.25 11.66 -10.11
C SER A 176 -3.96 10.18 -9.82
N PHE A 177 -3.83 9.34 -10.86
CA PHE A 177 -3.41 7.95 -10.68
C PHE A 177 -2.02 7.83 -10.06
N GLU A 178 -1.11 8.73 -10.39
CA GLU A 178 0.21 8.79 -9.76
C GLU A 178 0.12 9.05 -8.26
N GLN A 179 -0.69 10.03 -7.85
CA GLN A 179 -0.96 10.27 -6.43
C GLN A 179 -1.67 9.07 -5.79
N GLY A 180 -2.63 8.45 -6.50
CA GLY A 180 -3.32 7.24 -6.08
C GLY A 180 -2.36 6.08 -5.81
N ALA A 181 -1.36 5.86 -6.68
CA ALA A 181 -0.34 4.83 -6.50
C ALA A 181 0.75 5.22 -5.47
N ALA A 182 0.81 6.50 -5.08
CA ALA A 182 1.85 6.98 -4.20
C ALA A 182 1.49 6.89 -2.70
N PHE A 183 0.21 6.77 -2.34
CA PHE A 183 -0.16 6.93 -0.94
C PHE A 183 -0.43 5.63 -0.17
N PRO A 184 -1.06 4.57 -0.69
CA PRO A 184 -1.68 3.54 0.14
C PRO A 184 -0.72 2.87 1.12
N VAL A 185 0.31 2.20 0.61
CA VAL A 185 1.25 1.46 1.46
C VAL A 185 1.97 2.42 2.40
N GLN A 186 2.47 3.55 1.90
CA GLN A 186 3.35 4.41 2.68
C GLN A 186 2.56 5.30 3.66
N ALA A 187 1.48 5.94 3.21
CA ALA A 187 0.71 6.84 4.06
C ALA A 187 -0.11 6.09 5.11
N LEU A 188 -0.71 4.94 4.74
CA LEU A 188 -1.45 4.15 5.73
C LEU A 188 -0.51 3.50 6.75
N THR A 189 0.71 3.11 6.35
CA THR A 189 1.75 2.65 7.29
C THR A 189 2.08 3.75 8.30
N ALA A 190 2.40 4.96 7.83
CA ALA A 190 2.70 6.11 8.69
C ALA A 190 1.51 6.45 9.61
N TYR A 191 0.30 6.54 9.04
CA TYR A 191 -0.92 6.85 9.78
C TYR A 191 -1.18 5.85 10.91
N HIS A 192 -1.16 4.57 10.60
CA HIS A 192 -1.52 3.55 11.59
C HIS A 192 -0.45 3.35 12.66
N MET A 193 0.83 3.58 12.36
CA MET A 193 1.85 3.62 13.40
C MET A 193 1.64 4.77 14.37
N LEU A 194 1.31 5.97 13.86
CA LEU A 194 1.18 7.19 14.66
C LEU A 194 -0.15 7.29 15.42
N TYR A 195 -1.26 6.79 14.85
CA TYR A 195 -2.60 7.04 15.36
C TYR A 195 -3.40 5.78 15.75
N THR A 196 -2.90 4.58 15.43
CA THR A 196 -3.55 3.33 15.78
C THR A 196 -2.69 2.48 16.71
N THR A 197 -1.39 2.32 16.40
CA THR A 197 -0.46 1.55 17.24
C THR A 197 0.05 2.39 18.40
N ASP A 198 0.25 3.67 18.17
CA ASP A 198 0.57 4.67 19.20
C ASP A 198 -0.47 5.81 19.17
N GLN A 199 -0.29 6.83 19.98
CA GLN A 199 -1.13 8.04 20.04
C GLN A 199 -0.22 9.26 20.02
N VAL A 200 0.18 9.66 18.80
CA VAL A 200 0.95 10.89 18.62
C VAL A 200 0.12 12.11 19.00
N GLY A 201 0.76 13.08 19.65
CA GLY A 201 0.05 14.29 20.09
C GLY A 201 0.99 15.37 20.61
N PRO A 202 0.44 16.53 21.06
CA PRO A 202 1.21 17.61 21.62
C PRO A 202 2.05 17.16 22.83
N GLY A 203 3.26 17.72 22.94
CA GLY A 203 4.19 17.40 24.04
C GLY A 203 5.00 16.10 23.82
N ARG A 204 4.70 15.32 22.79
CA ARG A 204 5.48 14.14 22.45
C ARG A 204 6.57 14.44 21.45
N THR A 205 7.68 13.73 21.56
CA THR A 205 8.81 13.77 20.61
C THR A 205 8.90 12.45 19.85
N VAL A 206 8.95 12.52 18.52
CA VAL A 206 9.00 11.37 17.62
C VAL A 206 10.32 11.36 16.86
N LEU A 207 11.04 10.25 16.87
CA LEU A 207 12.20 10.00 16.03
C LEU A 207 11.81 9.13 14.84
N VAL A 208 12.04 9.60 13.62
CA VAL A 208 11.74 8.90 12.39
C VAL A 208 13.03 8.51 11.68
N HIS A 209 13.32 7.23 11.59
CA HIS A 209 14.47 6.74 10.82
C HIS A 209 14.16 6.70 9.32
N ALA A 210 15.22 6.85 8.50
CA ALA A 210 15.11 6.96 7.05
C ALA A 210 14.05 8.00 6.63
N ALA A 211 14.05 9.16 7.31
CA ALA A 211 13.01 10.18 7.23
C ALA A 211 12.80 10.74 5.82
N ALA A 212 13.80 10.70 4.94
CA ALA A 212 13.67 11.10 3.53
C ALA A 212 13.04 10.04 2.61
N GLY A 213 12.77 8.84 3.11
CA GLY A 213 12.03 7.80 2.39
C GLY A 213 10.54 8.08 2.30
N GLY A 214 9.82 7.27 1.52
CA GLY A 214 8.39 7.51 1.30
C GLY A 214 7.54 7.46 2.57
N VAL A 215 7.69 6.42 3.41
CA VAL A 215 7.01 6.37 4.73
C VAL A 215 7.53 7.47 5.64
N GLY A 216 8.85 7.72 5.64
CA GLY A 216 9.48 8.70 6.53
C GLY A 216 8.96 10.11 6.34
N LEU A 217 8.91 10.62 5.11
CA LEU A 217 8.38 11.96 4.80
C LEU A 217 6.92 12.13 5.22
N LEU A 218 6.11 11.09 5.04
CA LEU A 218 4.71 11.10 5.45
C LEU A 218 4.55 11.00 6.96
N ALA A 219 5.37 10.18 7.62
CA ALA A 219 5.39 10.09 9.08
C ALA A 219 5.78 11.42 9.75
N VAL A 220 6.78 12.13 9.19
CA VAL A 220 7.15 13.48 9.64
C VAL A 220 5.96 14.43 9.54
N GLN A 221 5.34 14.56 8.36
CA GLN A 221 4.19 15.44 8.13
C GLN A 221 3.03 15.09 9.07
N MET A 222 2.67 13.82 9.18
CA MET A 222 1.54 13.37 10.02
C MET A 222 1.83 13.57 11.51
N ALA A 223 3.05 13.32 11.97
CA ALA A 223 3.42 13.57 13.36
C ALA A 223 3.36 15.08 13.70
N LYS A 224 3.77 15.94 12.75
CA LYS A 224 3.62 17.40 12.88
C LYS A 224 2.14 17.83 12.92
N LEU A 225 1.28 17.24 12.07
CA LEU A 225 -0.17 17.47 12.13
C LEU A 225 -0.77 17.05 13.48
N GLY A 226 -0.20 16.03 14.12
CA GLY A 226 -0.57 15.63 15.49
C GLY A 226 -0.03 16.54 16.58
N GLY A 227 0.79 17.54 16.25
CA GLY A 227 1.38 18.49 17.24
C GLY A 227 2.64 17.98 17.93
N ALA A 228 3.26 16.91 17.44
CA ALA A 228 4.51 16.38 18.00
C ALA A 228 5.73 17.20 17.59
N ARG A 229 6.79 17.13 18.41
CA ARG A 229 8.15 17.49 18.02
C ARG A 229 8.77 16.32 17.26
N VAL A 230 9.32 16.57 16.07
CA VAL A 230 9.78 15.51 15.16
C VAL A 230 11.26 15.62 14.84
N PHE A 231 11.98 14.54 15.11
CA PHE A 231 13.37 14.36 14.69
C PHE A 231 13.41 13.38 13.52
N GLY A 232 14.15 13.74 12.46
CA GLY A 232 14.33 12.87 11.30
C GLY A 232 15.78 12.46 11.13
N THR A 233 16.07 11.15 10.95
CA THR A 233 17.43 10.74 10.59
C THR A 233 17.55 10.57 9.09
N THR A 234 18.67 11.01 8.52
CA THR A 234 19.00 10.86 7.10
C THR A 234 20.51 10.70 6.89
N SER A 235 20.89 10.25 5.67
CA SER A 235 22.28 9.93 5.35
C SER A 235 23.05 11.08 4.70
N THR A 236 22.38 12.06 4.11
CA THR A 236 23.04 13.15 3.36
C THR A 236 22.33 14.49 3.57
N VAL A 237 23.06 15.57 3.33
CA VAL A 237 22.55 16.95 3.42
C VAL A 237 21.44 17.21 2.39
N GLU A 238 21.56 16.66 1.18
CA GLU A 238 20.54 16.84 0.15
C GLU A 238 19.20 16.23 0.58
N LYS A 239 19.24 15.08 1.26
CA LYS A 239 18.06 14.45 1.83
C LYS A 239 17.51 15.19 3.03
N ALA A 240 18.38 15.85 3.80
CA ALA A 240 17.98 16.65 4.96
C ALA A 240 16.98 17.74 4.57
N LYS A 241 17.21 18.42 3.43
CA LYS A 241 16.27 19.44 2.95
C LYS A 241 14.85 18.89 2.75
N ALA A 242 14.70 17.70 2.18
CA ALA A 242 13.38 17.11 2.00
C ALA A 242 12.67 16.79 3.33
N VAL A 243 13.43 16.40 4.35
CA VAL A 243 12.94 16.13 5.70
C VAL A 243 12.55 17.43 6.42
N GLN A 244 13.32 18.48 6.22
CA GLN A 244 13.00 19.83 6.73
C GLN A 244 11.74 20.38 6.07
N ASP A 245 11.64 20.27 4.74
CA ASP A 245 10.44 20.71 3.98
C ASP A 245 9.17 19.94 4.41
N ALA A 246 9.33 18.69 4.89
CA ALA A 246 8.24 17.91 5.47
C ALA A 246 7.85 18.36 6.89
N GLY A 247 8.61 19.27 7.50
CA GLY A 247 8.31 19.88 8.79
C GLY A 247 9.03 19.29 9.99
N ALA A 248 10.08 18.49 9.82
CA ALA A 248 10.90 18.03 10.95
C ALA A 248 11.52 19.21 11.70
N ASP A 249 11.49 19.16 13.02
CA ASP A 249 12.07 20.18 13.88
C ASP A 249 13.59 20.05 13.96
N GLU A 250 14.09 18.82 13.89
CA GLU A 250 15.53 18.52 13.93
C GLU A 250 15.88 17.43 12.92
N ILE A 251 17.05 17.54 12.32
CA ILE A 251 17.57 16.56 11.38
C ILE A 251 18.90 16.04 11.90
N ILE A 252 19.03 14.73 11.95
CA ILE A 252 20.22 14.03 12.46
C ILE A 252 20.87 13.30 11.29
N LEU A 253 22.07 13.71 10.93
CA LEU A 253 22.90 13.00 9.95
C LEU A 253 23.63 11.87 10.69
N TYR A 254 23.11 10.64 10.59
CA TYR A 254 23.66 9.49 11.31
C TYR A 254 25.04 9.03 10.79
N THR A 255 25.54 9.66 9.73
CA THR A 255 26.88 9.42 9.18
C THR A 255 27.97 10.22 9.91
N GLU A 256 27.61 11.23 10.71
CA GLU A 256 28.55 12.13 11.39
C GLU A 256 28.82 11.72 12.84
N SER A 257 27.81 11.22 13.54
CA SER A 257 27.90 10.73 14.93
C SER A 257 26.76 9.77 15.25
N GLY A 258 26.86 9.03 16.35
CA GLY A 258 25.76 8.21 16.86
C GLY A 258 24.52 9.06 17.11
N PHE A 259 23.38 8.68 16.50
CA PHE A 259 22.17 9.48 16.60
C PHE A 259 21.59 9.50 18.03
N ALA A 260 21.85 8.48 18.85
CA ALA A 260 21.40 8.43 20.23
C ALA A 260 21.99 9.54 21.09
N GLU A 261 23.28 9.85 20.92
CA GLU A 261 23.92 10.96 21.60
C GLU A 261 23.29 12.29 21.22
N ARG A 262 23.05 12.50 19.91
CA ARG A 262 22.40 13.71 19.42
C ARG A 262 20.98 13.86 19.93
N VAL A 263 20.21 12.78 19.99
CA VAL A 263 18.88 12.75 20.62
C VAL A 263 18.98 13.16 22.11
N GLY A 264 19.95 12.61 22.84
CA GLY A 264 20.19 13.00 24.22
C GLY A 264 20.43 14.49 24.39
N GLN A 265 21.31 15.09 23.58
CA GLN A 265 21.55 16.53 23.58
C GLN A 265 20.30 17.36 23.32
N LEU A 266 19.52 16.98 22.27
CA LEU A 266 18.31 17.69 21.84
C LEU A 266 17.14 17.58 22.85
N THR A 267 17.15 16.57 23.69
CA THR A 267 16.10 16.28 24.68
C THR A 267 16.54 16.50 26.13
N GLN A 268 17.72 17.11 26.36
CA GLN A 268 18.29 17.26 27.71
C GLN A 268 18.36 15.91 28.44
N GLN A 269 18.82 14.87 27.77
CA GLN A 269 18.93 13.49 28.25
C GLN A 269 17.60 12.79 28.59
N ARG A 270 16.45 13.39 28.30
CA ARG A 270 15.14 12.75 28.51
C ARG A 270 14.90 11.59 27.53
N GLY A 271 15.29 11.73 26.28
CA GLY A 271 14.96 10.84 25.19
C GLY A 271 13.64 11.18 24.47
N VAL A 272 13.28 10.37 23.46
CA VAL A 272 12.07 10.53 22.63
C VAL A 272 10.96 9.57 23.06
N ASP A 273 9.70 9.97 22.85
CA ASP A 273 8.53 9.16 23.26
C ASP A 273 8.20 8.05 22.28
N LEU A 274 8.54 8.23 21.00
CA LEU A 274 8.26 7.28 19.93
C LEU A 274 9.42 7.21 18.94
N VAL A 275 9.82 6.01 18.56
CA VAL A 275 10.75 5.75 17.46
C VAL A 275 10.05 4.95 16.38
N LEU A 276 10.10 5.41 15.14
CA LEU A 276 9.67 4.68 13.95
C LEU A 276 10.90 4.14 13.22
N ASP A 277 11.11 2.82 13.25
CA ASP A 277 12.32 2.17 12.73
C ASP A 277 12.00 1.22 11.56
N SER A 278 12.44 1.60 10.34
CA SER A 278 12.42 0.78 9.13
C SER A 278 13.77 0.17 8.79
N VAL A 279 14.81 0.51 9.54
CA VAL A 279 16.21 0.18 9.22
C VAL A 279 16.61 -1.16 9.84
N GLY A 280 16.30 -1.36 11.10
CA GLY A 280 16.54 -2.62 11.81
C GLY A 280 17.93 -2.71 12.42
N GLN A 281 18.74 -3.73 12.07
CA GLN A 281 19.99 -4.06 12.74
C GLN A 281 20.89 -2.86 13.04
N ALA A 282 21.08 -1.96 12.07
CA ALA A 282 22.01 -0.83 12.22
C ALA A 282 21.50 0.27 13.16
N THR A 283 20.20 0.33 13.48
CA THR A 283 19.62 1.41 14.28
C THR A 283 19.02 0.94 15.59
N PHE A 284 18.65 -0.33 15.69
CA PHE A 284 17.77 -0.84 16.72
C PHE A 284 18.27 -0.60 18.16
N ARG A 285 19.55 -0.86 18.45
CA ARG A 285 20.13 -0.67 19.80
C ARG A 285 20.14 0.81 20.21
N GLU A 286 20.59 1.66 19.32
CA GLU A 286 20.60 3.11 19.59
C GLU A 286 19.19 3.69 19.65
N SER A 287 18.23 3.13 18.88
CA SER A 287 16.81 3.47 18.94
C SER A 287 16.25 3.19 20.33
N LEU A 288 16.55 2.01 20.91
CA LEU A 288 16.17 1.69 22.29
C LEU A 288 16.84 2.63 23.31
N ALA A 289 18.13 2.94 23.12
CA ALA A 289 18.85 3.87 23.97
C ALA A 289 18.25 5.29 23.94
N SER A 290 17.75 5.72 22.80
CA SER A 290 17.16 7.05 22.58
C SER A 290 15.77 7.25 23.19
N LEU A 291 15.10 6.20 23.65
CA LEU A 291 13.75 6.30 24.21
C LEU A 291 13.73 6.96 25.60
N ALA A 292 12.73 7.78 25.82
CA ALA A 292 12.34 8.26 27.16
C ALA A 292 11.74 7.12 28.02
N PRO A 293 11.61 7.26 29.34
CA PRO A 293 10.75 6.38 30.15
C PRO A 293 9.34 6.25 29.55
N PHE A 294 8.81 5.02 29.50
CA PHE A 294 7.55 4.64 28.83
C PHE A 294 7.55 4.81 27.31
N GLY A 295 8.71 5.09 26.69
CA GLY A 295 8.86 5.28 25.26
C GLY A 295 8.54 4.01 24.47
N HIS A 296 8.18 4.18 23.20
CA HIS A 296 7.76 3.12 22.30
C HIS A 296 8.64 3.09 21.05
N LEU A 297 9.18 1.92 20.71
CA LEU A 297 9.82 1.65 19.43
C LEU A 297 8.88 0.81 18.57
N ILE A 298 8.52 1.33 17.40
CA ILE A 298 7.75 0.60 16.37
C ILE A 298 8.71 0.20 15.24
N SER A 299 9.01 -1.08 15.13
CA SER A 299 9.77 -1.65 14.02
C SER A 299 8.82 -2.04 12.88
N PHE A 300 9.02 -1.46 11.69
CA PHE A 300 8.18 -1.72 10.51
C PHE A 300 8.98 -2.12 9.26
N GLY A 301 10.28 -2.31 9.42
CA GLY A 301 11.18 -2.75 8.36
C GLY A 301 12.51 -3.26 8.90
N ARG A 302 13.34 -3.76 7.98
CA ARG A 302 14.68 -4.28 8.29
C ARG A 302 15.63 -4.07 7.10
N ALA A 303 15.69 -2.84 6.62
CA ALA A 303 16.47 -2.50 5.43
C ALA A 303 17.98 -2.79 5.56
N SER A 304 18.53 -2.78 6.78
CA SER A 304 19.94 -3.12 7.08
C SER A 304 20.15 -4.58 7.48
N GLY A 305 19.10 -5.41 7.50
CA GLY A 305 19.17 -6.81 7.90
C GLY A 305 18.34 -7.14 9.14
N LYS A 306 18.58 -8.34 9.68
CA LYS A 306 17.84 -8.84 10.86
C LYS A 306 18.16 -7.99 12.07
N PRO A 307 17.13 -7.51 12.81
CA PRO A 307 17.38 -6.85 14.10
C PRO A 307 17.96 -7.85 15.11
N ASP A 308 18.72 -7.32 16.06
CA ASP A 308 19.20 -8.12 17.18
C ASP A 308 18.04 -8.64 18.02
N PRO A 309 18.20 -9.82 18.64
CA PRO A 309 17.24 -10.29 19.64
C PRO A 309 17.08 -9.27 20.78
N ILE A 310 15.85 -9.10 21.26
CA ILE A 310 15.55 -8.25 22.40
C ILE A 310 15.60 -9.12 23.66
N ASP A 311 16.43 -8.72 24.63
CA ASP A 311 16.26 -9.17 26.00
C ASP A 311 15.15 -8.35 26.68
N PRO A 312 14.02 -8.94 27.09
CA PRO A 312 12.97 -8.21 27.79
C PRO A 312 13.46 -7.49 29.05
N GLY A 313 14.50 -8.03 29.71
CA GLY A 313 15.11 -7.40 30.88
C GLY A 313 15.66 -6.00 30.60
N SER A 314 16.15 -5.77 29.39
CA SER A 314 16.67 -4.45 28.98
C SER A 314 15.59 -3.35 28.92
N LEU A 315 14.31 -3.72 28.91
CA LEU A 315 13.18 -2.81 28.81
C LEU A 315 12.65 -2.36 30.19
N TYR A 316 12.93 -3.12 31.27
CA TYR A 316 12.30 -2.91 32.58
C TYR A 316 12.63 -1.55 33.20
N ALA A 317 13.92 -1.17 33.21
CA ALA A 317 14.38 0.03 33.90
C ALA A 317 13.68 1.33 33.47
N ARG A 318 13.17 1.36 32.24
CA ARG A 318 12.47 2.53 31.69
C ARG A 318 11.03 2.19 31.24
N SER A 319 10.52 1.01 31.53
CA SER A 319 9.18 0.54 31.14
C SER A 319 8.92 0.74 29.63
N LEU A 320 9.87 0.34 28.79
CA LEU A 320 9.81 0.57 27.35
C LEU A 320 8.83 -0.38 26.68
N LYS A 321 8.28 0.08 25.54
CA LYS A 321 7.46 -0.72 24.63
C LYS A 321 8.24 -0.96 23.35
N VAL A 322 8.15 -2.18 22.82
CA VAL A 322 8.64 -2.54 21.49
C VAL A 322 7.55 -3.30 20.77
N SER A 323 7.18 -2.84 19.59
CA SER A 323 6.21 -3.53 18.74
C SER A 323 6.69 -3.61 17.30
N ALA A 324 6.15 -4.58 16.56
CA ALA A 324 6.28 -4.65 15.12
C ALA A 324 5.00 -4.13 14.46
N PHE A 325 5.13 -3.51 13.29
CA PHE A 325 3.99 -3.08 12.50
C PHE A 325 4.06 -3.67 11.08
N TRP A 326 2.93 -4.20 10.62
CA TRP A 326 2.73 -4.67 9.26
C TRP A 326 1.36 -4.22 8.76
N LEU A 327 1.33 -3.43 7.68
CA LEU A 327 0.12 -2.78 7.18
C LEU A 327 -1.03 -3.78 6.90
N PHE A 328 -0.70 -4.93 6.32
CA PHE A 328 -1.73 -5.93 5.97
C PHE A 328 -2.41 -6.59 7.18
N THR A 329 -1.92 -6.40 8.39
CA THR A 329 -2.67 -6.72 9.61
C THR A 329 -3.87 -5.78 9.78
N VAL A 330 -3.68 -4.49 9.48
CA VAL A 330 -4.74 -3.48 9.57
C VAL A 330 -5.84 -3.73 8.55
N THR A 331 -5.48 -4.13 7.32
CA THR A 331 -6.47 -4.41 6.25
C THR A 331 -7.44 -5.54 6.59
N ARG A 332 -7.08 -6.39 7.58
CA ARG A 332 -7.96 -7.45 8.10
C ARG A 332 -9.02 -6.93 9.09
N THR A 333 -8.96 -5.66 9.46
CA THR A 333 -9.93 -4.99 10.34
C THR A 333 -10.55 -3.81 9.59
N PRO A 334 -11.67 -4.02 8.88
CA PRO A 334 -12.21 -3.06 7.93
C PRO A 334 -12.47 -1.66 8.50
N GLU A 335 -12.98 -1.56 9.74
CA GLU A 335 -13.28 -0.27 10.36
C GLU A 335 -12.01 0.55 10.60
N ILE A 336 -10.93 -0.09 11.05
CA ILE A 336 -9.63 0.55 11.30
C ILE A 336 -9.02 0.97 9.95
N ALA A 337 -9.02 0.08 8.96
CA ALA A 337 -8.49 0.35 7.63
C ALA A 337 -9.20 1.55 6.97
N GLN A 338 -10.55 1.54 6.96
CA GLN A 338 -11.35 2.59 6.36
C GLN A 338 -11.18 3.95 7.05
N ARG A 339 -11.02 3.97 8.39
CA ARG A 339 -10.73 5.20 9.11
C ARG A 339 -9.43 5.82 8.63
N GLY A 340 -8.36 5.02 8.49
CA GLY A 340 -7.08 5.48 7.96
C GLY A 340 -7.19 6.00 6.54
N VAL A 341 -7.86 5.26 5.66
CA VAL A 341 -8.07 5.65 4.26
C VAL A 341 -8.80 7.01 4.16
N ARG A 342 -9.93 7.17 4.86
CA ARG A 342 -10.69 8.43 4.86
C ARG A 342 -9.85 9.61 5.33
N GLN A 343 -9.13 9.45 6.44
CA GLN A 343 -8.33 10.53 7.00
C GLN A 343 -7.16 10.92 6.11
N VAL A 344 -6.47 9.93 5.53
CA VAL A 344 -5.34 10.18 4.63
C VAL A 344 -5.80 10.86 3.35
N LEU A 345 -6.89 10.39 2.73
CA LEU A 345 -7.46 11.02 1.54
C LEU A 345 -7.90 12.47 1.82
N GLU A 346 -8.52 12.74 2.96
CA GLU A 346 -8.87 14.10 3.38
C GLU A 346 -7.62 15.00 3.49
N TRP A 347 -6.55 14.51 4.09
CA TRP A 347 -5.31 15.27 4.21
C TRP A 347 -4.64 15.53 2.87
N ILE A 348 -4.67 14.56 1.94
CA ILE A 348 -4.16 14.75 0.58
C ILE A 348 -5.01 15.81 -0.15
N LYS A 349 -6.33 15.69 -0.15
CA LYS A 349 -7.25 16.62 -0.82
C LYS A 349 -7.15 18.04 -0.28
N SER A 350 -6.98 18.19 1.03
CA SER A 350 -6.84 19.50 1.68
C SER A 350 -5.42 20.07 1.63
N GLY A 351 -4.47 19.36 1.03
CA GLY A 351 -3.06 19.79 0.97
C GLY A 351 -2.33 19.76 2.32
N LYS A 352 -2.91 19.15 3.36
CA LYS A 352 -2.27 19.00 4.68
C LYS A 352 -1.08 18.05 4.66
N ILE A 353 -1.08 17.06 3.75
CA ILE A 353 0.07 16.22 3.46
C ILE A 353 0.39 16.26 1.98
N ASN A 354 1.67 16.25 1.66
CA ASN A 354 2.18 16.28 0.30
C ASN A 354 2.85 14.94 -0.03
N LEU A 355 2.41 14.33 -1.13
CA LEU A 355 2.98 13.11 -1.67
C LEU A 355 4.20 13.46 -2.54
N ARG A 356 5.40 13.36 -1.99
CA ARG A 356 6.62 13.60 -2.76
C ARG A 356 6.93 12.39 -3.64
N ILE A 357 6.67 12.50 -4.94
CA ILE A 357 7.10 11.52 -5.95
C ILE A 357 8.50 11.93 -6.39
N GLY A 358 9.50 11.16 -5.98
CA GLY A 358 10.91 11.47 -6.22
C GLY A 358 11.50 10.83 -7.47
N LEU A 359 10.87 9.75 -7.97
CA LEU A 359 11.30 9.06 -9.17
C LEU A 359 10.11 8.46 -9.88
N LYS A 360 10.05 8.63 -11.21
CA LYS A 360 9.11 7.93 -12.10
C LYS A 360 9.89 7.23 -13.20
N LEU A 361 9.59 5.98 -13.46
CA LEU A 361 10.17 5.17 -14.51
C LEU A 361 9.05 4.38 -15.22
N PRO A 362 9.18 4.00 -16.48
CA PRO A 362 8.23 3.08 -17.11
C PRO A 362 8.32 1.68 -16.48
N LEU A 363 7.24 0.89 -16.60
CA LEU A 363 7.13 -0.45 -15.99
C LEU A 363 8.32 -1.35 -16.35
N GLU A 364 8.78 -1.32 -17.59
CA GLU A 364 9.93 -2.10 -18.06
C GLU A 364 11.24 -1.82 -17.32
N GLN A 365 11.35 -0.64 -16.67
CA GLN A 365 12.52 -0.25 -15.89
C GLN A 365 12.37 -0.56 -14.38
N ALA A 366 11.52 -1.49 -14.00
CA ALA A 366 11.34 -1.89 -12.62
C ALA A 366 12.64 -2.34 -11.94
N ALA A 367 13.54 -3.01 -12.68
CA ALA A 367 14.85 -3.40 -12.16
C ALA A 367 15.70 -2.19 -11.76
N GLU A 368 15.65 -1.10 -12.54
CA GLU A 368 16.35 0.14 -12.23
C GLU A 368 15.72 0.86 -11.02
N ALA A 369 14.38 0.85 -10.91
CA ALA A 369 13.70 1.38 -9.73
C ALA A 369 14.16 0.68 -8.44
N HIS A 370 14.24 -0.65 -8.47
CA HIS A 370 14.74 -1.45 -7.34
C HIS A 370 16.20 -1.15 -7.03
N ARG A 371 17.07 -1.07 -8.07
CA ARG A 371 18.50 -0.77 -7.92
C ARG A 371 18.72 0.57 -7.22
N ARG A 372 18.05 1.64 -7.68
CA ARG A 372 18.16 2.97 -7.08
C ARG A 372 17.66 3.01 -5.65
N MET A 373 16.57 2.30 -5.36
CA MET A 373 16.01 2.22 -4.01
C MET A 373 16.96 1.50 -3.05
N GLU A 374 17.52 0.35 -3.45
CA GLU A 374 18.49 -0.42 -2.65
C GLU A 374 19.81 0.34 -2.45
N ALA A 375 20.25 1.10 -3.46
CA ALA A 375 21.41 1.98 -3.38
C ALA A 375 21.14 3.28 -2.56
N ARG A 376 19.95 3.44 -1.98
CA ARG A 376 19.54 4.65 -1.23
C ARG A 376 19.61 5.94 -2.05
N GLN A 377 19.44 5.86 -3.37
CA GLN A 377 19.47 6.99 -4.31
C GLN A 377 18.11 7.65 -4.52
N THR A 378 17.10 7.26 -3.76
CA THR A 378 15.74 7.78 -3.88
C THR A 378 15.35 8.65 -2.69
N THR A 379 14.43 9.59 -2.92
CA THR A 379 13.80 10.42 -1.90
C THR A 379 12.29 10.43 -2.16
N GLY A 380 11.47 10.16 -1.14
CA GLY A 380 10.02 10.04 -1.30
C GLY A 380 9.60 8.75 -2.03
N LYS A 381 8.51 8.84 -2.77
CA LYS A 381 7.91 7.72 -3.49
C LYS A 381 8.57 7.46 -4.83
N VAL A 382 8.73 6.20 -5.16
CA VAL A 382 9.10 5.72 -6.50
C VAL A 382 7.84 5.16 -7.17
N LEU A 383 7.63 5.51 -8.44
CA LEU A 383 6.52 5.01 -9.25
C LEU A 383 7.02 4.33 -10.52
N LEU A 384 6.24 3.35 -10.98
CA LEU A 384 6.30 2.84 -12.35
C LEU A 384 5.05 3.32 -13.08
N THR A 385 5.22 3.82 -14.31
CA THR A 385 4.12 4.22 -15.19
C THR A 385 3.80 3.09 -16.16
N VAL A 386 2.50 2.94 -16.44
CA VAL A 386 1.97 2.00 -17.42
C VAL A 386 1.29 2.82 -18.51
N GLU A 387 1.72 2.63 -19.77
CA GLU A 387 1.19 3.34 -20.94
C GLU A 387 -0.14 2.75 -21.43
#